data_4c61ed88540954ee404dd9e4526c12e8
#
_entry.id   4c61ed88540954ee404dd9e4526c12e8
#
_cell.length_a   1.000
_cell.length_b   1.000
_cell.length_c   1.000
_cell.angle_alpha   90.00
_cell.angle_beta   90.00
_cell.angle_gamma   90.00
#
_symmetry.space_group_name_H-M   'P 1'
#
loop_
_entity.id
_entity.type
_entity.pdbx_description
1 polymer ?
#
loop_
_entity_poly.entity_id
_entity_poly.type
_entity_poly.pdbx_seq_one_letter_code
_entity_poly.pdbx_strand_id
1 'polypeptide(L)'
;MNVALLGTSHGLKFQHYFLRQGLEIPCHNYSQSEWLDGFNSGSLCLSENTLEFKDFSIDLNTLDGLIIVDLGFQYRMLETYLIEKGYLPEDLFLKFDFSSSVIPISNEYARIFAAHCSGVSSRVNEKALTGLGALIRTLSSSVPIILVPAYLPGHIYSNNDKLNTTKLYRSHVNQFLHSQYSKVLKGIFAGNSVEVIYQNKDWLNDDLSMPSKYWAEDIENQWGKMSHQNDLFVELIWPKIASLITKFFDD
;
A
#
# COMPACT_ATOMS: atom_id res chain seq x y z
N MET A 1 14.46 20.01 7.62
CA MET A 1 13.37 19.07 7.25
C MET A 1 13.21 18.12 8.43
N ASN A 2 12.16 18.27 9.19
CA ASN A 2 11.84 17.43 10.35
C ASN A 2 10.65 16.51 9.99
N VAL A 3 10.93 15.27 9.61
CA VAL A 3 9.93 14.29 9.20
C VAL A 3 10.08 13.01 10.00
N ALA A 4 9.01 12.25 10.16
CA ALA A 4 9.02 10.92 10.74
C ALA A 4 8.39 9.91 9.77
N LEU A 5 8.73 8.62 9.92
CA LEU A 5 8.15 7.54 9.14
C LEU A 5 7.45 6.55 10.07
N LEU A 6 6.20 6.23 9.72
CA LEU A 6 5.44 5.13 10.29
C LEU A 6 5.26 4.05 9.23
N GLY A 7 5.58 2.80 9.54
CA GLY A 7 5.54 1.76 8.53
C GLY A 7 5.28 0.36 9.06
N THR A 8 5.12 -0.56 8.12
CA THR A 8 5.16 -2.01 8.36
C THR A 8 6.53 -2.56 7.94
N SER A 9 6.61 -3.85 7.61
CA SER A 9 7.83 -4.47 7.03
C SER A 9 8.34 -3.75 5.78
N HIS A 10 7.45 -3.07 5.03
CA HIS A 10 7.83 -2.25 3.88
C HIS A 10 8.60 -0.98 4.30
N GLY A 11 8.30 -0.42 5.46
CA GLY A 11 9.00 0.74 6.03
C GLY A 11 10.45 0.47 6.42
N LEU A 12 10.80 -0.79 6.75
CA LEU A 12 12.18 -1.16 7.11
C LEU A 12 13.17 -0.87 5.98
N LYS A 13 12.77 -0.98 4.71
CA LYS A 13 13.64 -0.67 3.58
C LYS A 13 13.94 0.82 3.46
N PHE A 14 12.96 1.66 3.79
CA PHE A 14 13.17 3.10 3.90
C PHE A 14 14.16 3.43 5.03
N GLN A 15 13.98 2.81 6.19
CA GLN A 15 14.91 2.99 7.32
C GLN A 15 16.35 2.60 6.95
N HIS A 16 16.56 1.45 6.30
CA HIS A 16 17.88 1.02 5.83
C HIS A 16 18.46 2.03 4.81
N TYR A 17 17.63 2.49 3.86
CA TYR A 17 18.05 3.51 2.91
C TYR A 17 18.46 4.81 3.59
N PHE A 18 17.66 5.32 4.54
CA PHE A 18 17.96 6.55 5.28
C PHE A 18 19.29 6.45 6.03
N LEU A 19 19.51 5.34 6.75
CA LEU A 19 20.77 5.10 7.46
C LEU A 19 21.98 5.12 6.51
N ARG A 20 21.88 4.50 5.33
CA ARG A 20 22.96 4.51 4.34
C ARG A 20 23.23 5.88 3.74
N GLN A 21 22.19 6.70 3.60
CA GLN A 21 22.30 8.06 3.07
C GLN A 21 22.67 9.09 4.16
N GLY A 22 22.83 8.67 5.41
CA GLY A 22 23.07 9.58 6.53
C GLY A 22 21.90 10.52 6.83
N LEU A 23 20.66 10.09 6.51
CA LEU A 23 19.44 10.85 6.78
C LEU A 23 18.92 10.48 8.17
N GLU A 24 18.84 11.46 9.06
CA GLU A 24 18.34 11.30 10.43
C GLU A 24 16.81 11.42 10.46
N ILE A 25 16.11 10.42 9.90
CA ILE A 25 14.64 10.34 9.89
C ILE A 25 14.21 9.27 10.89
N PRO A 26 13.50 9.63 11.98
CA PRO A 26 12.91 8.66 12.90
C PRO A 26 11.97 7.72 12.17
N CYS A 27 12.17 6.41 12.34
CA CYS A 27 11.38 5.37 11.69
C CYS A 27 10.78 4.43 12.74
N HIS A 28 9.45 4.32 12.75
CA HIS A 28 8.70 3.46 13.64
C HIS A 28 7.98 2.39 12.82
N ASN A 29 8.57 1.18 12.80
CA ASN A 29 8.11 0.08 11.97
C ASN A 29 7.61 -1.06 12.85
N TYR A 30 6.31 -1.37 12.75
CA TYR A 30 5.66 -2.47 13.44
C TYR A 30 4.91 -3.34 12.43
N SER A 31 4.59 -4.57 12.81
CA SER A 31 3.76 -5.41 11.97
C SER A 31 2.36 -4.80 11.79
N GLN A 32 1.69 -5.16 10.72
CA GLN A 32 0.32 -4.70 10.48
C GLN A 32 -0.62 -5.08 11.63
N SER A 33 -0.44 -6.27 12.23
CA SER A 33 -1.22 -6.69 13.38
C SER A 33 -0.98 -5.82 14.60
N GLU A 34 0.26 -5.42 14.87
CA GLU A 34 0.58 -4.54 15.99
C GLU A 34 -0.06 -3.16 15.84
N TRP A 35 -0.03 -2.56 14.64
CA TRP A 35 -0.74 -1.31 14.38
C TRP A 35 -2.24 -1.43 14.65
N LEU A 36 -2.85 -2.53 14.21
CA LEU A 36 -4.28 -2.78 14.39
C LEU A 36 -4.65 -3.06 15.85
N ASP A 37 -3.85 -3.86 16.55
CA ASP A 37 -4.05 -4.13 17.95
C ASP A 37 -3.91 -2.85 18.78
N GLY A 38 -2.93 -2.00 18.43
CA GLY A 38 -2.76 -0.70 19.03
C GLY A 38 -3.96 0.22 18.84
N PHE A 39 -4.50 0.27 17.62
CA PHE A 39 -5.70 1.02 17.32
C PHE A 39 -6.94 0.50 18.06
N ASN A 40 -7.16 -0.81 18.04
CA ASN A 40 -8.33 -1.44 18.68
C ASN A 40 -8.30 -1.35 20.20
N SER A 41 -7.13 -1.43 20.82
CA SER A 41 -6.95 -1.31 22.28
C SER A 41 -6.92 0.13 22.78
N GLY A 42 -6.78 1.10 21.87
CA GLY A 42 -6.58 2.52 22.20
C GLY A 42 -5.16 2.85 22.69
N SER A 43 -4.20 1.91 22.56
CA SER A 43 -2.80 2.18 22.87
C SER A 43 -2.07 2.97 21.77
N LEU A 44 -2.60 2.96 20.53
CA LEU A 44 -2.25 3.93 19.50
C LEU A 44 -3.23 5.10 19.64
N CYS A 45 -2.77 6.19 20.20
CA CYS A 45 -3.63 7.31 20.49
C CYS A 45 -3.05 8.63 19.94
N LEU A 46 -3.97 9.52 19.60
CA LEU A 46 -3.68 10.89 19.26
C LEU A 46 -4.27 11.77 20.38
N SER A 47 -3.40 12.44 21.14
CA SER A 47 -3.75 13.34 22.21
C SER A 47 -3.29 14.74 21.83
N GLU A 48 -4.24 15.68 21.66
CA GLU A 48 -3.96 17.01 21.12
C GLU A 48 -3.21 16.93 19.79
N ASN A 49 -1.89 17.18 19.78
CA ASN A 49 -1.02 17.06 18.61
C ASN A 49 0.10 16.03 18.83
N THR A 50 -0.04 15.15 19.80
CA THR A 50 0.97 14.09 20.07
C THR A 50 0.41 12.74 19.69
N LEU A 51 1.12 12.03 18.81
CA LEU A 51 0.86 10.66 18.46
C LEU A 51 1.70 9.74 19.32
N GLU A 52 1.06 8.88 20.08
CA GLU A 52 1.72 7.92 20.98
C GLU A 52 1.39 6.49 20.61
N PHE A 53 2.39 5.64 20.63
CA PHE A 53 2.23 4.20 20.48
C PHE A 53 3.47 3.47 21.00
N LYS A 54 3.28 2.46 21.87
CA LYS A 54 4.36 1.65 22.42
C LYS A 54 5.51 2.47 22.99
N ASP A 55 6.62 2.47 22.29
CA ASP A 55 7.91 3.06 22.66
C ASP A 55 8.20 4.41 21.99
N PHE A 56 7.24 4.96 21.25
CA PHE A 56 7.41 6.27 20.67
C PHE A 56 6.31 7.27 21.05
N SER A 57 6.69 8.54 21.07
CA SER A 57 5.82 9.69 21.18
C SER A 57 6.31 10.77 20.21
N ILE A 58 5.42 11.23 19.33
CA ILE A 58 5.74 12.20 18.29
C ILE A 58 4.86 13.43 18.47
N ASP A 59 5.46 14.58 18.70
CA ASP A 59 4.78 15.86 18.63
C ASP A 59 4.62 16.31 17.16
N LEU A 60 3.40 16.24 16.66
CA LEU A 60 3.08 16.54 15.27
C LEU A 60 3.32 18.02 14.92
N ASN A 61 3.27 18.95 15.89
CA ASN A 61 3.58 20.35 15.65
C ASN A 61 5.05 20.59 15.29
N THR A 62 5.93 19.65 15.62
CA THR A 62 7.36 19.76 15.31
C THR A 62 7.71 19.21 13.95
N LEU A 63 6.76 18.51 13.29
CA LEU A 63 7.02 17.85 12.01
C LEU A 63 6.61 18.75 10.83
N ASP A 64 7.45 18.70 9.81
CA ASP A 64 7.18 19.27 8.49
C ASP A 64 6.35 18.30 7.63
N GLY A 65 6.37 17.02 7.95
CA GLY A 65 5.61 15.99 7.26
C GLY A 65 5.72 14.62 7.92
N LEU A 66 4.71 13.78 7.68
CA LEU A 66 4.67 12.40 8.14
C LEU A 66 4.61 11.45 6.95
N ILE A 67 5.57 10.53 6.87
CA ILE A 67 5.62 9.50 5.83
C ILE A 67 4.96 8.23 6.39
N ILE A 68 3.94 7.73 5.71
CA ILE A 68 3.26 6.49 6.08
C ILE A 68 3.52 5.46 4.99
N VAL A 69 4.12 4.33 5.35
CA VAL A 69 4.45 3.24 4.42
C VAL A 69 3.61 2.01 4.73
N ASP A 70 2.72 1.68 3.82
CA ASP A 70 1.78 0.55 3.88
C ASP A 70 0.66 0.77 4.92
N LEU A 71 0.84 0.46 6.19
CA LEU A 71 -0.19 0.45 7.24
C LEU A 71 -1.52 -0.23 6.82
N GLY A 72 -1.44 -1.24 5.94
CA GLY A 72 -2.61 -1.94 5.42
C GLY A 72 -3.12 -1.41 4.09
N PHE A 73 -2.57 -0.34 3.56
CA PHE A 73 -2.91 0.16 2.23
C PHE A 73 -2.06 -0.56 1.17
N GLN A 74 -2.59 -1.67 0.65
CA GLN A 74 -1.86 -2.57 -0.25
C GLN A 74 -2.61 -2.80 -1.55
N TYR A 75 -1.93 -2.63 -2.69
CA TYR A 75 -2.48 -2.95 -4.02
C TYR A 75 -2.82 -4.43 -4.19
N ARG A 76 -2.12 -5.29 -3.48
CA ARG A 76 -2.17 -6.75 -3.60
C ARG A 76 -3.48 -7.38 -3.13
N MET A 77 -4.24 -6.71 -2.30
CA MET A 77 -5.31 -7.36 -1.54
C MET A 77 -6.51 -7.79 -2.38
N LEU A 78 -6.86 -6.96 -3.36
CA LEU A 78 -7.94 -7.25 -4.27
C LEU A 78 -7.63 -8.47 -5.15
N GLU A 79 -6.38 -8.56 -5.56
CA GLU A 79 -5.84 -9.63 -6.37
C GLU A 79 -6.02 -11.00 -5.71
N THR A 80 -5.50 -11.16 -4.50
CA THR A 80 -5.56 -12.44 -3.79
C THR A 80 -6.99 -12.93 -3.66
N TYR A 81 -7.92 -12.04 -3.33
CA TYR A 81 -9.30 -12.45 -3.14
C TYR A 81 -10.02 -12.79 -4.45
N LEU A 82 -9.91 -11.98 -5.48
CA LEU A 82 -10.58 -12.26 -6.75
C LEU A 82 -10.04 -13.54 -7.38
N ILE A 83 -8.73 -13.74 -7.35
CA ILE A 83 -8.09 -14.88 -8.01
C ILE A 83 -8.20 -16.15 -7.18
N GLU A 84 -7.93 -16.12 -5.87
CA GLU A 84 -8.05 -17.29 -5.01
C GLU A 84 -9.49 -17.82 -4.93
N LYS A 85 -10.47 -16.93 -5.00
CA LYS A 85 -11.89 -17.32 -4.98
C LYS A 85 -12.45 -17.65 -6.35
N GLY A 86 -11.69 -17.46 -7.42
CA GLY A 86 -12.13 -17.72 -8.80
C GLY A 86 -13.18 -16.70 -9.29
N TYR A 87 -13.24 -15.52 -8.72
CA TYR A 87 -14.10 -14.43 -9.16
C TYR A 87 -13.41 -13.58 -10.21
N LEU A 88 -14.15 -13.19 -11.25
CA LEU A 88 -13.65 -12.31 -12.29
C LEU A 88 -14.67 -11.21 -12.62
N PRO A 89 -14.22 -9.94 -12.74
CA PRO A 89 -15.09 -8.90 -13.28
C PRO A 89 -15.62 -9.24 -14.66
N GLU A 90 -16.90 -8.96 -14.91
CA GLU A 90 -17.59 -9.30 -16.14
C GLU A 90 -16.88 -8.79 -17.41
N ASP A 91 -16.34 -7.58 -17.39
CA ASP A 91 -15.55 -7.03 -18.49
C ASP A 91 -14.29 -7.85 -18.81
N LEU A 92 -13.69 -8.49 -17.82
CA LEU A 92 -12.54 -9.37 -18.01
C LEU A 92 -13.00 -10.76 -18.43
N PHE A 93 -14.11 -11.25 -17.88
CA PHE A 93 -14.68 -12.55 -18.24
C PHE A 93 -15.05 -12.63 -19.72
N LEU A 94 -15.65 -11.58 -20.27
CA LEU A 94 -16.06 -11.52 -21.68
C LEU A 94 -14.89 -11.46 -22.67
N LYS A 95 -13.69 -11.11 -22.20
CA LYS A 95 -12.50 -10.97 -23.06
C LYS A 95 -11.66 -12.25 -23.20
N PHE A 96 -11.91 -13.23 -22.36
CA PHE A 96 -11.09 -14.43 -22.27
C PHE A 96 -11.94 -15.68 -22.18
N ASP A 97 -11.48 -16.76 -22.81
CA ASP A 97 -12.09 -18.08 -22.68
C ASP A 97 -11.59 -18.74 -21.39
N PHE A 98 -12.44 -18.72 -20.37
CA PHE A 98 -12.13 -19.27 -19.07
C PHE A 98 -12.71 -20.67 -18.90
N SER A 99 -11.98 -21.54 -18.22
CA SER A 99 -12.50 -22.82 -17.75
C SER A 99 -13.71 -22.59 -16.82
N SER A 100 -14.60 -23.57 -16.76
CA SER A 100 -15.87 -23.56 -16.00
C SER A 100 -15.76 -23.30 -14.51
N SER A 101 -14.54 -23.10 -13.98
CA SER A 101 -14.29 -22.85 -12.56
C SER A 101 -14.24 -21.37 -12.16
N VAL A 102 -14.38 -20.45 -13.12
CA VAL A 102 -14.36 -19.01 -12.88
C VAL A 102 -15.78 -18.47 -12.84
N ILE A 103 -16.10 -17.69 -11.82
CA ILE A 103 -17.43 -17.12 -11.62
C ILE A 103 -17.36 -15.64 -12.03
N PRO A 104 -18.11 -15.22 -13.06
CA PRO A 104 -18.22 -13.81 -13.41
C PRO A 104 -18.97 -13.06 -12.31
N ILE A 105 -18.47 -11.89 -11.94
CA ILE A 105 -19.12 -10.95 -11.05
C ILE A 105 -19.34 -9.62 -11.79
N SER A 106 -20.43 -8.92 -11.50
CA SER A 106 -20.65 -7.63 -12.12
C SER A 106 -19.53 -6.64 -11.82
N ASN A 107 -19.23 -5.74 -12.74
CA ASN A 107 -18.23 -4.69 -12.54
C ASN A 107 -18.56 -3.81 -11.33
N GLU A 108 -19.85 -3.58 -11.06
CA GLU A 108 -20.32 -2.87 -9.88
C GLU A 108 -19.94 -3.60 -8.60
N TYR A 109 -20.20 -4.92 -8.53
CA TYR A 109 -19.83 -5.73 -7.37
C TYR A 109 -18.32 -5.79 -7.21
N ALA A 110 -17.56 -5.97 -8.31
CA ALA A 110 -16.10 -5.93 -8.26
C ALA A 110 -15.58 -4.58 -7.75
N ARG A 111 -16.21 -3.46 -8.11
CA ARG A 111 -15.88 -2.11 -7.65
C ARG A 111 -16.20 -1.92 -6.16
N ILE A 112 -17.40 -2.34 -5.72
CA ILE A 112 -17.80 -2.29 -4.30
C ILE A 112 -16.85 -3.17 -3.48
N PHE A 113 -16.56 -4.34 -3.98
CA PHE A 113 -15.64 -5.27 -3.36
C PHE A 113 -14.21 -4.70 -3.30
N ALA A 114 -13.73 -4.04 -4.37
CA ALA A 114 -12.47 -3.33 -4.38
C ALA A 114 -12.42 -2.22 -3.31
N ALA A 115 -13.50 -1.47 -3.17
CA ALA A 115 -13.61 -0.44 -2.14
C ALA A 115 -13.60 -1.03 -0.71
N HIS A 116 -14.25 -2.17 -0.52
CA HIS A 116 -14.26 -2.90 0.75
C HIS A 116 -12.93 -3.56 1.08
N CYS A 117 -12.23 -4.07 0.07
CA CYS A 117 -10.99 -4.80 0.23
C CYS A 117 -9.74 -3.94 0.09
N SER A 118 -9.87 -2.68 -0.34
CA SER A 118 -8.73 -1.77 -0.45
C SER A 118 -8.18 -1.43 0.93
N GLY A 119 -7.11 -2.08 1.25
CA GLY A 119 -6.49 -1.99 2.56
C GLY A 119 -6.80 -3.15 3.50
N VAL A 120 -7.60 -4.15 3.11
CA VAL A 120 -7.90 -5.33 3.95
C VAL A 120 -6.94 -6.45 3.63
N SER A 121 -5.99 -6.74 4.52
CA SER A 121 -5.44 -8.08 4.58
C SER A 121 -6.55 -9.05 5.02
N SER A 122 -6.50 -10.32 4.59
CA SER A 122 -7.44 -11.35 5.06
C SER A 122 -7.47 -11.49 6.60
N ARG A 123 -6.55 -10.82 7.28
CA ARG A 123 -6.41 -10.77 8.74
C ARG A 123 -6.95 -9.48 9.36
N VAL A 124 -7.36 -8.50 8.54
CA VAL A 124 -7.81 -7.19 8.99
C VAL A 124 -9.29 -7.09 8.73
N ASN A 125 -10.08 -6.85 9.75
CA ASN A 125 -11.50 -6.63 9.56
C ASN A 125 -11.74 -5.20 9.03
N GLU A 126 -12.81 -5.04 8.25
CA GLU A 126 -13.26 -3.79 7.65
C GLU A 126 -13.28 -2.61 8.65
N LYS A 127 -13.66 -2.88 9.90
CA LYS A 127 -13.76 -1.88 10.96
C LYS A 127 -12.40 -1.28 11.32
N ALA A 128 -11.35 -2.09 11.34
CA ALA A 128 -10.00 -1.62 11.68
C ALA A 128 -9.41 -0.73 10.58
N LEU A 129 -9.69 -1.02 9.30
CA LEU A 129 -9.21 -0.19 8.20
C LEU A 129 -9.93 1.13 8.07
N THR A 130 -11.25 1.10 8.27
CA THR A 130 -12.02 2.35 8.37
C THR A 130 -11.44 3.22 9.48
N GLY A 131 -11.00 2.59 10.58
CA GLY A 131 -10.33 3.25 11.69
C GLY A 131 -8.95 3.82 11.34
N LEU A 132 -8.08 3.04 10.69
CA LEU A 132 -6.77 3.53 10.26
C LEU A 132 -6.88 4.65 9.21
N GLY A 133 -7.82 4.54 8.27
CA GLY A 133 -8.13 5.61 7.33
C GLY A 133 -8.63 6.87 8.05
N ALA A 134 -9.46 6.72 9.08
CA ALA A 134 -9.92 7.83 9.90
C ALA A 134 -8.77 8.45 10.70
N LEU A 135 -7.89 7.63 11.28
CA LEU A 135 -6.69 8.11 11.97
C LEU A 135 -5.81 8.95 11.03
N ILE A 136 -5.50 8.44 9.84
CA ILE A 136 -4.69 9.18 8.86
C ILE A 136 -5.34 10.51 8.49
N ARG A 137 -6.66 10.55 8.26
CA ARG A 137 -7.37 11.81 8.00
C ARG A 137 -7.30 12.78 9.19
N THR A 138 -7.38 12.27 10.41
CA THR A 138 -7.25 13.09 11.62
C THR A 138 -5.84 13.63 11.74
N LEU A 139 -4.83 12.82 11.56
CA LEU A 139 -3.42 13.24 11.56
C LEU A 139 -3.15 14.32 10.49
N SER A 140 -3.78 14.19 9.31
CA SER A 140 -3.59 15.13 8.21
C SER A 140 -4.13 16.54 8.47
N SER A 141 -4.90 16.74 9.55
CA SER A 141 -5.30 18.08 10.00
C SER A 141 -4.20 18.80 10.79
N SER A 142 -3.22 18.06 11.30
CA SER A 142 -2.11 18.60 12.10
C SER A 142 -0.78 18.61 11.36
N VAL A 143 -0.58 17.66 10.45
CA VAL A 143 0.67 17.53 9.69
C VAL A 143 0.39 17.01 8.28
N PRO A 144 1.07 17.52 7.23
CA PRO A 144 0.99 16.93 5.89
C PRO A 144 1.45 15.48 5.87
N ILE A 145 0.71 14.62 5.16
CA ILE A 145 1.01 13.19 5.10
C ILE A 145 1.38 12.77 3.69
N ILE A 146 2.43 11.98 3.56
CA ILE A 146 2.78 11.26 2.35
C ILE A 146 2.51 9.78 2.58
N LEU A 147 1.50 9.24 1.91
CA LEU A 147 1.15 7.83 1.96
C LEU A 147 1.82 7.06 0.82
N VAL A 148 2.63 6.08 1.16
CA VAL A 148 3.25 5.12 0.24
C VAL A 148 2.57 3.77 0.43
N PRO A 149 1.58 3.39 -0.38
CA PRO A 149 0.94 2.09 -0.25
C PRO A 149 1.89 0.97 -0.67
N ALA A 150 1.67 -0.25 -0.17
CA ALA A 150 2.36 -1.42 -0.69
C ALA A 150 1.87 -1.71 -2.11
N TYR A 151 2.78 -1.73 -3.07
CA TYR A 151 2.47 -1.85 -4.49
C TYR A 151 2.18 -3.29 -4.93
N LEU A 152 1.65 -3.43 -6.14
CA LEU A 152 1.46 -4.73 -6.75
C LEU A 152 2.79 -5.49 -6.79
N PRO A 153 2.83 -6.71 -6.26
CA PRO A 153 4.03 -7.52 -6.25
C PRO A 153 4.42 -8.00 -7.66
N GLY A 154 5.53 -8.70 -7.74
CA GLY A 154 5.92 -9.45 -8.93
C GLY A 154 4.94 -10.59 -9.26
N HIS A 155 5.30 -11.48 -10.15
CA HIS A 155 4.46 -12.58 -10.63
C HIS A 155 3.99 -13.54 -9.53
N ILE A 156 2.79 -13.32 -9.01
CA ILE A 156 2.18 -14.15 -7.97
C ILE A 156 1.46 -15.35 -8.57
N TYR A 157 1.08 -15.27 -9.83
CA TYR A 157 0.10 -16.16 -10.47
C TYR A 157 0.68 -17.43 -11.07
N SER A 158 1.98 -17.68 -10.93
CA SER A 158 2.63 -18.80 -11.60
C SER A 158 2.17 -20.18 -11.16
N ASN A 159 1.44 -20.30 -10.06
CA ASN A 159 1.05 -21.58 -9.47
C ASN A 159 -0.46 -21.83 -9.40
N ASN A 160 -1.29 -20.97 -9.98
CA ASN A 160 -2.73 -21.22 -9.98
C ASN A 160 -3.16 -21.80 -11.33
N ASP A 161 -3.03 -23.12 -11.49
CA ASP A 161 -3.42 -23.90 -12.68
C ASP A 161 -4.90 -23.71 -13.07
N LYS A 162 -5.73 -23.18 -12.18
CA LYS A 162 -7.15 -22.90 -12.44
C LYS A 162 -7.39 -21.75 -13.41
N LEU A 163 -6.44 -20.82 -13.48
CA LEU A 163 -6.57 -19.62 -14.29
C LEU A 163 -5.51 -19.63 -15.37
N ASN A 164 -5.47 -20.52 -16.28
CA ASN A 164 -4.49 -20.61 -17.40
C ASN A 164 -3.95 -19.20 -17.79
N THR A 165 -3.12 -18.64 -16.91
CA THR A 165 -2.81 -17.21 -16.84
C THR A 165 -1.79 -16.81 -17.89
N THR A 166 -2.27 -16.48 -19.07
CA THR A 166 -1.45 -15.85 -20.11
C THR A 166 -0.93 -14.49 -19.63
N LYS A 167 0.20 -14.05 -20.18
CA LYS A 167 0.76 -12.69 -19.93
C LYS A 167 -0.31 -11.59 -20.16
N LEU A 168 -1.16 -11.78 -21.17
CA LEU A 168 -2.22 -10.85 -21.53
C LEU A 168 -3.29 -10.75 -20.44
N TYR A 169 -3.72 -11.89 -19.88
CA TYR A 169 -4.68 -11.92 -18.78
C TYR A 169 -4.15 -11.19 -17.55
N ARG A 170 -2.92 -11.47 -17.13
CA ARG A 170 -2.25 -10.79 -16.01
C ARG A 170 -2.22 -9.28 -16.18
N SER A 171 -1.86 -8.81 -17.38
CA SER A 171 -1.85 -7.39 -17.69
C SER A 171 -3.22 -6.75 -17.47
N HIS A 172 -4.30 -7.38 -17.93
CA HIS A 172 -5.67 -6.84 -17.78
C HIS A 172 -6.13 -6.83 -16.31
N VAL A 173 -5.84 -7.90 -15.56
CA VAL A 173 -6.16 -7.95 -14.13
C VAL A 173 -5.38 -6.86 -13.39
N ASN A 174 -4.09 -6.75 -13.61
CA ASN A 174 -3.27 -5.74 -12.97
C ASN A 174 -3.70 -4.30 -13.33
N GLN A 175 -4.10 -4.06 -14.59
CA GLN A 175 -4.65 -2.75 -14.99
C GLN A 175 -5.94 -2.44 -14.25
N PHE A 176 -6.84 -3.42 -14.13
CA PHE A 176 -8.07 -3.27 -13.37
C PHE A 176 -7.78 -2.96 -11.90
N LEU A 177 -6.96 -3.77 -11.23
CA LEU A 177 -6.61 -3.61 -9.83
C LEU A 177 -5.95 -2.26 -9.57
N HIS A 178 -4.98 -1.88 -10.38
CA HIS A 178 -4.28 -0.60 -10.29
C HIS A 178 -5.25 0.59 -10.42
N SER A 179 -6.15 0.52 -11.40
CA SER A 179 -7.16 1.57 -11.62
C SER A 179 -8.13 1.68 -10.44
N GLN A 180 -8.69 0.56 -9.98
CA GLN A 180 -9.68 0.56 -8.88
C GLN A 180 -9.04 1.01 -7.57
N TYR A 181 -7.87 0.49 -7.24
CA TYR A 181 -7.19 0.86 -6.00
C TYR A 181 -6.83 2.36 -5.95
N SER A 182 -6.33 2.89 -7.05
CA SER A 182 -6.03 4.33 -7.15
C SER A 182 -7.27 5.21 -6.97
N LYS A 183 -8.43 4.79 -7.53
CA LYS A 183 -9.70 5.50 -7.33
C LYS A 183 -10.16 5.47 -5.88
N VAL A 184 -10.02 4.33 -5.23
CA VAL A 184 -10.42 4.15 -3.83
C VAL A 184 -9.56 5.03 -2.92
N LEU A 185 -8.24 5.00 -3.07
CA LEU A 185 -7.35 5.86 -2.27
C LEU A 185 -7.66 7.35 -2.48
N LYS A 186 -7.91 7.77 -3.73
CA LYS A 186 -8.35 9.15 -4.01
C LYS A 186 -9.66 9.50 -3.31
N GLY A 187 -10.62 8.56 -3.26
CA GLY A 187 -11.88 8.77 -2.57
C GLY A 187 -11.73 8.87 -1.04
N ILE A 188 -10.88 8.00 -0.45
CA ILE A 188 -10.67 7.97 1.01
C ILE A 188 -10.03 9.28 1.51
N PHE A 189 -9.08 9.83 0.76
CA PHE A 189 -8.28 10.98 1.18
C PHE A 189 -8.64 12.30 0.47
N ALA A 190 -9.75 12.33 -0.27
CA ALA A 190 -10.21 13.55 -0.92
C ALA A 190 -10.43 14.68 0.09
N GLY A 191 -9.84 15.85 -0.18
CA GLY A 191 -9.96 17.03 0.68
C GLY A 191 -9.14 17.01 1.97
N ASN A 192 -8.22 16.06 2.11
CA ASN A 192 -7.28 15.99 3.24
C ASN A 192 -5.86 16.31 2.77
N SER A 193 -4.99 16.75 3.68
CA SER A 193 -3.56 16.99 3.41
C SER A 193 -2.79 15.66 3.34
N VAL A 194 -3.23 14.76 2.45
CA VAL A 194 -2.63 13.45 2.21
C VAL A 194 -2.25 13.32 0.74
N GLU A 195 -0.96 13.27 0.48
CA GLU A 195 -0.41 12.98 -0.85
C GLU A 195 -0.11 11.49 -0.97
N VAL A 196 -0.71 10.82 -1.94
CA VAL A 196 -0.51 9.38 -2.17
C VAL A 196 0.52 9.18 -3.28
N ILE A 197 1.57 8.41 -3.00
CA ILE A 197 2.53 7.97 -4.00
C ILE A 197 1.92 6.79 -4.76
N TYR A 198 1.15 7.08 -5.80
CA TYR A 198 0.58 6.03 -6.64
C TYR A 198 1.66 5.26 -7.40
N GLN A 199 1.42 3.96 -7.57
CA GLN A 199 2.27 3.12 -8.39
C GLN A 199 2.30 3.67 -9.83
N ASN A 200 3.50 4.01 -10.30
CA ASN A 200 3.67 4.55 -11.65
C ASN A 200 3.92 3.40 -12.64
N LYS A 201 3.24 3.44 -13.78
CA LYS A 201 3.40 2.45 -14.85
C LYS A 201 4.84 2.39 -15.37
N ASP A 202 5.57 3.50 -15.38
CA ASP A 202 6.96 3.57 -15.82
C ASP A 202 7.94 2.77 -14.94
N TRP A 203 7.50 2.38 -13.74
CA TRP A 203 8.28 1.57 -12.81
C TRP A 203 8.04 0.07 -12.97
N LEU A 204 7.08 -0.31 -13.78
CA LEU A 204 6.53 -1.64 -13.86
C LEU A 204 6.91 -2.34 -15.17
N ASN A 205 6.76 -3.66 -15.18
CA ASN A 205 6.74 -4.43 -16.41
C ASN A 205 5.49 -4.11 -17.25
N ASP A 206 5.47 -4.54 -18.51
CA ASP A 206 4.32 -4.36 -19.41
C ASP A 206 3.01 -4.94 -18.85
N ASP A 207 3.08 -5.96 -18.01
CA ASP A 207 1.93 -6.57 -17.34
C ASP A 207 1.57 -5.90 -16.01
N LEU A 208 2.18 -4.75 -15.72
CA LEU A 208 2.04 -3.98 -14.49
C LEU A 208 2.50 -4.71 -13.21
N SER A 209 3.25 -5.80 -13.33
CA SER A 209 3.92 -6.40 -12.19
C SER A 209 5.20 -5.66 -11.83
N MET A 210 5.61 -5.76 -10.56
CA MET A 210 6.88 -5.18 -10.09
C MET A 210 8.07 -5.93 -10.72
N PRO A 211 9.01 -5.23 -11.39
CA PRO A 211 10.23 -5.85 -11.91
C PRO A 211 11.06 -6.53 -10.83
N SER A 212 11.66 -7.67 -11.15
CA SER A 212 12.46 -8.46 -10.20
C SER A 212 13.64 -7.70 -9.59
N LYS A 213 14.19 -6.72 -10.29
CA LYS A 213 15.25 -5.86 -9.77
C LYS A 213 14.87 -5.07 -8.51
N TYR A 214 13.56 -4.91 -8.25
CA TYR A 214 13.03 -4.22 -7.06
C TYR A 214 12.54 -5.19 -5.98
N TRP A 215 12.73 -6.50 -6.14
CA TRP A 215 12.32 -7.49 -5.14
C TRP A 215 13.32 -7.54 -3.97
N ALA A 216 12.82 -7.85 -2.79
CA ALA A 216 13.67 -8.04 -1.63
C ALA A 216 14.53 -9.31 -1.79
N GLU A 217 15.86 -9.17 -1.69
CA GLU A 217 16.79 -10.28 -1.84
C GLU A 217 17.04 -11.02 -0.51
N ASP A 218 16.84 -10.33 0.59
CA ASP A 218 17.09 -10.77 1.96
C ASP A 218 15.98 -11.65 2.56
N ILE A 219 14.96 -11.97 1.79
CA ILE A 219 13.83 -12.81 2.20
C ILE A 219 14.00 -14.20 1.56
N GLU A 220 13.99 -15.27 2.36
CA GLU A 220 14.27 -16.63 1.86
C GLU A 220 13.19 -17.16 0.92
N ASN A 221 11.90 -16.94 1.26
CA ASN A 221 10.82 -17.48 0.43
C ASN A 221 10.49 -16.60 -0.77
N GLN A 222 10.23 -17.23 -1.90
CA GLN A 222 9.96 -16.52 -3.16
C GLN A 222 8.79 -15.55 -3.08
N TRP A 223 7.74 -15.89 -2.34
CA TRP A 223 6.59 -15.02 -2.13
C TRP A 223 6.98 -13.73 -1.39
N GLY A 224 7.71 -13.86 -0.29
CA GLY A 224 8.20 -12.71 0.46
C GLY A 224 9.08 -11.80 -0.38
N LYS A 225 9.98 -12.36 -1.20
CA LYS A 225 10.81 -11.58 -2.14
C LYS A 225 9.96 -10.73 -3.07
N MET A 226 8.97 -11.33 -3.70
CA MET A 226 8.11 -10.65 -4.67
C MET A 226 7.16 -9.64 -4.05
N SER A 227 6.76 -9.83 -2.80
CA SER A 227 5.81 -8.96 -2.10
C SER A 227 6.46 -7.80 -1.37
N HIS A 228 7.79 -7.79 -1.24
CA HIS A 228 8.54 -6.70 -0.60
C HIS A 228 9.49 -6.06 -1.60
N GLN A 229 9.60 -4.76 -1.51
CA GLN A 229 10.54 -3.98 -2.32
C GLN A 229 11.93 -3.98 -1.65
N ASN A 230 12.96 -3.77 -2.46
CA ASN A 230 14.34 -3.58 -1.99
C ASN A 230 14.72 -2.09 -1.94
N ASP A 231 15.97 -1.84 -1.61
CA ASP A 231 16.52 -0.50 -1.49
C ASP A 231 16.53 0.28 -2.82
N LEU A 232 16.73 -0.39 -3.96
CA LEU A 232 16.66 0.24 -5.28
C LEU A 232 15.29 0.83 -5.57
N PHE A 233 14.24 0.22 -5.03
CA PHE A 233 12.91 0.78 -5.14
C PHE A 233 12.75 2.04 -4.30
N VAL A 234 13.33 2.07 -3.10
CA VAL A 234 13.34 3.29 -2.28
C VAL A 234 14.11 4.41 -2.97
N GLU A 235 15.26 4.11 -3.56
CA GLU A 235 16.04 5.07 -4.38
C GLU A 235 15.21 5.65 -5.53
N LEU A 236 14.38 4.85 -6.16
CA LEU A 236 13.51 5.28 -7.25
C LEU A 236 12.44 6.28 -6.79
N ILE A 237 11.80 6.04 -5.63
CA ILE A 237 10.65 6.84 -5.19
C ILE A 237 11.01 7.97 -4.24
N TRP A 238 12.15 7.89 -3.56
CA TRP A 238 12.59 8.88 -2.58
C TRP A 238 12.67 10.31 -3.14
N PRO A 239 13.21 10.58 -4.34
CA PRO A 239 13.23 11.93 -4.89
C PRO A 239 11.83 12.56 -5.00
N LYS A 240 10.81 11.77 -5.31
CA LYS A 240 9.42 12.23 -5.35
C LYS A 240 8.89 12.57 -3.96
N ILE A 241 9.17 11.71 -2.98
CA ILE A 241 8.79 11.95 -1.58
C ILE A 241 9.48 13.23 -1.07
N ALA A 242 10.77 13.35 -1.26
CA ALA A 242 11.54 14.53 -0.84
C ALA A 242 11.03 15.82 -1.49
N SER A 243 10.69 15.78 -2.78
CA SER A 243 10.09 16.93 -3.49
C SER A 243 8.73 17.33 -2.92
N LEU A 244 7.89 16.36 -2.52
CA LEU A 244 6.60 16.65 -1.89
C LEU A 244 6.78 17.28 -0.51
N ILE A 245 7.72 16.77 0.29
CA ILE A 245 8.04 17.36 1.59
C ILE A 245 8.48 18.81 1.41
N THR A 246 9.41 19.08 0.48
CA THR A 246 9.87 20.45 0.20
C THR A 246 8.72 21.37 -0.21
N LYS A 247 7.79 20.88 -1.03
CA LYS A 247 6.63 21.66 -1.47
C LYS A 247 5.72 22.07 -0.31
N PHE A 248 5.59 21.23 0.72
CA PHE A 248 4.80 21.58 1.92
C PHE A 248 5.38 22.73 2.73
N PHE A 249 6.66 23.09 2.51
CA PHE A 249 7.27 24.26 3.15
C PHE A 249 7.07 25.56 2.38
N ASP A 250 6.85 25.46 1.09
CA ASP A 250 6.79 26.63 0.20
C ASP A 250 5.35 27.20 0.11
N ASP A 251 4.35 26.45 0.60
CA ASP A 251 2.93 26.83 0.68
C ASP A 251 2.57 27.33 2.11
#